data_2b51da75bc74050546bbfe2c6be56907
#
_entry.id   2b51da75bc74050546bbfe2c6be56907
#
_cell.length_a   1.000
_cell.length_b   1.000
_cell.length_c   1.000
_cell.angle_alpha   90.00
_cell.angle_beta   90.00
_cell.angle_gamma   90.00
#
_symmetry.space_group_name_H-M   'P 1'
#
loop_
_entity.id
_entity.type
_entity.pdbx_description
1 polymer ?
#
loop_
_entity_poly.entity_id
_entity_poly.type
_entity_poly.pdbx_seq_one_letter_code
_entity_poly.pdbx_strand_id
1 'polypeptide(L)'
;GGIKPDKLTGAVMTPIYATSTYANSSPGVNLGYEYGRSQNPTREVLEDALSKLENGSKAYAFASGLSAQSAVLDLLKPGDHIIAFNDLYGGTFRLLNEVKVKSSGLVVSYIDFNSESISKHITKKTKLIWIETPTNPLLKVTDLKKIANVAKKNKILTVCDNTFATPHNQRPLEFGIDIVNHSTTKYINGHSDVIGGALIVGNNKSLQKKIS
;
A
#
# COMPACT_ATOMS: atom_id res chain seq x y z
N GLY A 1 -6.82 -15.77 -9.42
CA GLY A 1 -7.79 -15.28 -8.81
C GLY A 1 -8.67 -15.99 -7.82
N GLY A 2 -9.56 -16.85 -8.22
CA GLY A 2 -10.26 -17.77 -7.31
C GLY A 2 -11.22 -17.13 -6.29
N ILE A 3 -12.11 -16.24 -6.74
CA ILE A 3 -13.29 -15.87 -5.95
C ILE A 3 -14.19 -17.11 -5.89
N LYS A 4 -14.56 -17.54 -4.68
CA LYS A 4 -15.49 -18.63 -4.48
C LYS A 4 -16.91 -18.14 -4.71
N PRO A 5 -17.80 -18.96 -5.30
CA PRO A 5 -19.22 -18.64 -5.39
C PRO A 5 -19.82 -18.34 -4.01
N ASP A 6 -20.83 -17.49 -3.98
CA ASP A 6 -21.57 -17.18 -2.77
C ASP A 6 -22.18 -18.45 -2.16
N LYS A 7 -21.99 -18.66 -0.87
CA LYS A 7 -22.38 -19.90 -0.20
C LYS A 7 -23.91 -20.05 -0.04
N LEU A 8 -24.63 -18.93 0.01
CA LEU A 8 -26.06 -18.92 0.23
C LEU A 8 -26.83 -19.14 -1.07
N THR A 9 -26.38 -18.49 -2.16
CA THR A 9 -27.13 -18.44 -3.42
C THR A 9 -26.45 -19.20 -4.55
N GLY A 10 -25.16 -19.55 -4.42
CA GLY A 10 -24.34 -20.08 -5.50
C GLY A 10 -23.95 -19.04 -6.56
N ALA A 11 -24.19 -17.76 -6.32
CA ALA A 11 -23.84 -16.70 -7.25
C ALA A 11 -22.34 -16.69 -7.54
N VAL A 12 -21.98 -16.69 -8.83
CA VAL A 12 -20.57 -16.69 -9.27
C VAL A 12 -19.90 -15.36 -8.98
N MET A 13 -20.63 -14.25 -9.15
CA MET A 13 -20.17 -12.91 -8.79
C MET A 13 -20.42 -12.61 -7.32
N THR A 14 -19.49 -11.91 -6.68
CA THR A 14 -19.62 -11.51 -5.28
C THR A 14 -20.84 -10.61 -5.08
N PRO A 15 -21.75 -10.92 -4.14
CA PRO A 15 -22.84 -10.03 -3.80
C PRO A 15 -22.33 -8.66 -3.30
N ILE A 16 -23.09 -7.61 -3.60
CA ILE A 16 -22.81 -6.25 -3.10
C ILE A 16 -23.54 -6.06 -1.79
N TYR A 17 -22.82 -6.03 -0.67
CA TYR A 17 -23.35 -5.78 0.65
C TYR A 17 -23.38 -4.27 0.94
N ALA A 18 -24.45 -3.59 0.50
CA ALA A 18 -24.65 -2.16 0.71
C ALA A 18 -25.25 -1.93 2.12
N THR A 19 -24.48 -2.22 3.16
CA THR A 19 -24.91 -2.08 4.56
C THR A 19 -23.83 -1.45 5.43
N SER A 20 -24.23 -0.74 6.47
CA SER A 20 -23.35 -0.18 7.49
C SER A 20 -23.23 -1.08 8.72
N THR A 21 -24.33 -1.73 9.13
CA THR A 21 -24.40 -2.51 10.38
C THR A 21 -24.89 -3.92 10.12
N TYR A 22 -24.53 -4.83 11.02
CA TYR A 22 -24.92 -6.24 11.00
C TYR A 22 -25.61 -6.61 12.29
N ALA A 23 -26.57 -7.53 12.24
CA ALA A 23 -27.30 -7.98 13.41
C ALA A 23 -26.39 -8.79 14.34
N ASN A 24 -26.45 -8.48 15.63
CA ASN A 24 -25.84 -9.27 16.68
C ASN A 24 -26.94 -10.05 17.43
N SER A 25 -26.66 -11.31 17.73
CA SER A 25 -27.61 -12.12 18.57
C SER A 25 -27.58 -11.70 20.04
N SER A 26 -26.46 -11.13 20.49
CA SER A 26 -26.30 -10.47 21.80
C SER A 26 -25.08 -9.54 21.74
N PRO A 27 -24.82 -8.69 22.75
CA PRO A 27 -23.65 -7.82 22.77
C PRO A 27 -22.35 -8.58 22.49
N GLY A 28 -21.64 -8.21 21.38
CA GLY A 28 -20.38 -8.84 20.97
C GLY A 28 -20.50 -10.22 20.29
N VAL A 29 -21.71 -10.74 20.07
CA VAL A 29 -21.94 -12.04 19.40
C VAL A 29 -22.55 -11.82 18.02
N ASN A 30 -21.73 -11.99 16.97
CA ASN A 30 -22.11 -11.77 15.58
C ASN A 30 -21.60 -12.92 14.67
N LEU A 31 -21.98 -12.87 13.40
CA LEU A 31 -21.59 -13.86 12.39
C LEU A 31 -20.23 -13.54 11.73
N GLY A 32 -19.36 -12.75 12.34
CA GLY A 32 -18.08 -12.34 11.83
C GLY A 32 -18.03 -10.90 11.28
N TYR A 33 -19.18 -10.23 11.25
CA TYR A 33 -19.32 -8.85 10.80
C TYR A 33 -20.11 -8.05 11.85
N GLU A 34 -19.64 -6.84 12.12
CA GLU A 34 -20.24 -5.93 13.09
C GLU A 34 -20.62 -4.60 12.45
N TYR A 35 -19.69 -4.01 11.72
CA TYR A 35 -19.86 -2.70 11.10
C TYR A 35 -19.09 -2.59 9.77
N GLY A 36 -19.76 -2.07 8.73
CA GLY A 36 -19.25 -2.02 7.35
C GLY A 36 -17.94 -1.23 7.16
N ARG A 37 -17.65 -0.23 8.03
CA ARG A 37 -16.38 0.49 8.01
C ARG A 37 -15.23 -0.42 8.43
N SER A 38 -15.42 -1.24 9.44
CA SER A 38 -14.40 -2.16 9.93
C SER A 38 -14.28 -3.38 9.02
N GLN A 39 -15.41 -3.97 8.64
CA GLN A 39 -15.49 -5.22 7.87
C GLN A 39 -16.67 -5.18 6.91
N ASN A 40 -16.44 -5.57 5.66
CA ASN A 40 -17.50 -5.70 4.66
C ASN A 40 -17.17 -6.86 3.70
N PRO A 41 -18.07 -7.83 3.49
CA PRO A 41 -17.80 -9.01 2.66
C PRO A 41 -17.40 -8.67 1.24
N THR A 42 -18.00 -7.64 0.63
CA THR A 42 -17.65 -7.21 -0.73
C THR A 42 -16.22 -6.64 -0.80
N ARG A 43 -15.85 -5.80 0.18
CA ARG A 43 -14.50 -5.23 0.26
C ARG A 43 -13.45 -6.31 0.55
N GLU A 44 -13.75 -7.27 1.41
CA GLU A 44 -12.83 -8.37 1.73
C GLU A 44 -12.47 -9.22 0.52
N VAL A 45 -13.40 -9.45 -0.40
CA VAL A 45 -13.11 -10.17 -1.64
C VAL A 45 -12.11 -9.42 -2.51
N LEU A 46 -12.23 -8.09 -2.60
CA LEU A 46 -11.26 -7.24 -3.30
C LEU A 46 -9.88 -7.30 -2.60
N GLU A 47 -9.85 -7.15 -1.29
CA GLU A 47 -8.61 -7.18 -0.50
C GLU A 47 -7.91 -8.54 -0.60
N ASP A 48 -8.67 -9.64 -0.53
CA ASP A 48 -8.13 -11.01 -0.71
C ASP A 48 -7.56 -11.21 -2.13
N ALA A 49 -8.25 -10.75 -3.16
CA ALA A 49 -7.77 -10.82 -4.53
C ALA A 49 -6.47 -10.02 -4.73
N LEU A 50 -6.41 -8.79 -4.23
CA LEU A 50 -5.21 -7.93 -4.33
C LEU A 50 -4.02 -8.52 -3.55
N SER A 51 -4.27 -9.07 -2.36
CA SER A 51 -3.21 -9.73 -1.58
C SER A 51 -2.59 -10.91 -2.32
N LYS A 52 -3.42 -11.72 -2.97
CA LYS A 52 -2.96 -12.87 -3.77
C LYS A 52 -2.22 -12.47 -5.04
N LEU A 53 -2.65 -11.42 -5.71
CA LEU A 53 -1.96 -10.91 -6.91
C LEU A 53 -0.53 -10.48 -6.61
N GLU A 54 -0.30 -9.81 -5.48
CA GLU A 54 1.01 -9.34 -5.04
C GLU A 54 1.82 -10.39 -4.24
N ASN A 55 1.29 -11.62 -4.11
CA ASN A 55 1.88 -12.66 -3.25
C ASN A 55 2.05 -12.20 -1.80
N GLY A 56 1.12 -11.35 -1.34
CA GLY A 56 1.03 -10.84 0.01
C GLY A 56 0.16 -11.70 0.92
N SER A 57 0.10 -11.35 2.19
CA SER A 57 -0.75 -12.03 3.18
C SER A 57 -1.96 -11.22 3.62
N LYS A 58 -1.94 -9.90 3.41
CA LYS A 58 -3.06 -9.00 3.71
C LYS A 58 -3.03 -7.81 2.77
N ALA A 59 -4.21 -7.39 2.33
CA ALA A 59 -4.39 -6.12 1.64
C ALA A 59 -5.44 -5.26 2.35
N TYR A 60 -5.39 -3.96 2.09
CA TYR A 60 -6.32 -2.95 2.60
C TYR A 60 -6.73 -2.07 1.44
N ALA A 61 -8.04 -1.94 1.22
CA ALA A 61 -8.60 -1.09 0.19
C ALA A 61 -8.84 0.34 0.69
N PHE A 62 -8.56 1.31 -0.18
CA PHE A 62 -8.68 2.74 0.09
C PHE A 62 -9.47 3.42 -1.03
N ALA A 63 -10.02 4.59 -0.74
CA ALA A 63 -10.77 5.40 -1.70
C ALA A 63 -9.90 5.96 -2.84
N SER A 64 -8.59 6.00 -2.70
CA SER A 64 -7.65 6.42 -3.75
C SER A 64 -6.21 5.96 -3.45
N GLY A 65 -5.34 5.97 -4.46
CA GLY A 65 -3.90 5.73 -4.25
C GLY A 65 -3.29 6.70 -3.24
N LEU A 66 -3.67 8.00 -3.28
CA LEU A 66 -3.16 8.98 -2.31
C LEU A 66 -3.64 8.74 -0.88
N SER A 67 -4.86 8.25 -0.67
CA SER A 67 -5.31 7.86 0.68
C SER A 67 -4.55 6.65 1.21
N ALA A 68 -4.24 5.68 0.35
CA ALA A 68 -3.36 4.56 0.71
C ALA A 68 -1.94 5.06 1.08
N GLN A 69 -1.38 5.98 0.29
CA GLN A 69 -0.08 6.59 0.60
C GLN A 69 -0.09 7.34 1.94
N SER A 70 -1.15 8.13 2.21
CA SER A 70 -1.30 8.85 3.48
C SER A 70 -1.28 7.89 4.67
N ALA A 71 -1.96 6.74 4.58
CA ALA A 71 -1.97 5.74 5.64
C ALA A 71 -0.56 5.17 5.94
N VAL A 72 0.29 5.02 4.92
CA VAL A 72 1.71 4.65 5.14
C VAL A 72 2.46 5.75 5.87
N LEU A 73 2.26 7.01 5.47
CA LEU A 73 2.95 8.16 6.06
C LEU A 73 2.50 8.43 7.50
N ASP A 74 1.27 8.05 7.85
CA ASP A 74 0.74 8.15 9.23
C ASP A 74 1.35 7.12 10.21
N LEU A 75 2.14 6.16 9.71
CA LEU A 75 2.97 5.28 10.55
C LEU A 75 4.17 6.01 11.16
N LEU A 76 4.53 7.17 10.62
CA LEU A 76 5.70 7.96 10.99
C LEU A 76 5.35 9.02 12.04
N LYS A 77 6.38 9.49 12.73
CA LYS A 77 6.28 10.52 13.78
C LYS A 77 6.94 11.82 13.33
N PRO A 78 6.59 12.96 13.91
CA PRO A 78 7.30 14.23 13.66
C PRO A 78 8.82 14.10 13.82
N GLY A 79 9.55 14.59 12.83
CA GLY A 79 11.01 14.50 12.77
C GLY A 79 11.54 13.19 12.16
N ASP A 80 10.69 12.21 11.85
CA ASP A 80 11.12 11.03 11.10
C ASP A 80 11.51 11.42 9.67
N HIS A 81 12.55 10.75 9.16
CA HIS A 81 13.13 11.02 7.85
C HIS A 81 12.73 9.95 6.85
N ILE A 82 12.36 10.41 5.66
CA ILE A 82 12.03 9.61 4.49
C ILE A 82 13.10 9.82 3.43
N ILE A 83 13.58 8.75 2.83
CA ILE A 83 14.34 8.81 1.57
C ILE A 83 13.38 8.42 0.45
N ALA A 84 13.18 9.32 -0.49
CA ALA A 84 12.26 9.11 -1.61
C ALA A 84 13.01 9.18 -2.94
N PHE A 85 12.54 8.45 -3.95
CA PHE A 85 13.05 8.59 -5.30
C PHE A 85 12.80 10.03 -5.79
N ASN A 86 13.72 10.61 -6.54
CA ASN A 86 13.60 12.00 -7.01
C ASN A 86 12.64 12.16 -8.21
N ASP A 87 12.23 11.06 -8.82
CA ASP A 87 11.21 11.02 -9.85
C ASP A 87 10.01 10.23 -9.31
N LEU A 88 8.97 10.95 -8.94
CA LEU A 88 7.75 10.42 -8.34
C LEU A 88 6.51 10.99 -9.01
N TYR A 89 5.41 10.28 -8.93
CA TYR A 89 4.11 10.82 -9.27
C TYR A 89 3.87 12.18 -8.57
N GLY A 90 3.47 13.19 -9.33
CA GLY A 90 3.30 14.55 -8.81
C GLY A 90 2.34 14.67 -7.62
N GLY A 91 1.35 13.76 -7.50
CA GLY A 91 0.49 13.67 -6.32
C GLY A 91 1.23 13.23 -5.07
N THR A 92 2.12 12.24 -5.18
CA THR A 92 2.98 11.76 -4.09
C THR A 92 3.93 12.87 -3.64
N PHE A 93 4.56 13.56 -4.59
CA PHE A 93 5.43 14.69 -4.30
C PHE A 93 4.70 15.80 -3.53
N ARG A 94 3.49 16.20 -3.99
CA ARG A 94 2.67 17.20 -3.28
C ARG A 94 2.23 16.72 -1.90
N LEU A 95 1.83 15.44 -1.76
CA LEU A 95 1.47 14.87 -0.46
C LEU A 95 2.64 14.95 0.54
N LEU A 96 3.84 14.62 0.10
CA LEU A 96 5.03 14.71 0.95
C LEU A 96 5.36 16.16 1.31
N ASN A 97 5.56 17.05 0.33
CA ASN A 97 6.08 18.39 0.57
C ASN A 97 5.04 19.39 1.08
N GLU A 98 3.84 19.39 0.46
CA GLU A 98 2.86 20.41 0.78
C GLU A 98 1.94 20.04 1.94
N VAL A 99 1.87 18.74 2.25
CA VAL A 99 1.02 18.26 3.34
C VAL A 99 1.86 17.70 4.48
N LYS A 100 2.52 16.57 4.31
CA LYS A 100 3.13 15.82 5.44
C LYS A 100 4.35 16.49 6.05
N VAL A 101 5.19 17.15 5.25
CA VAL A 101 6.29 17.96 5.80
C VAL A 101 5.73 19.10 6.65
N LYS A 102 4.68 19.78 6.19
CA LYS A 102 4.11 20.94 6.88
C LYS A 102 3.22 20.54 8.07
N SER A 103 2.34 19.54 7.90
CA SER A 103 1.34 19.16 8.92
C SER A 103 1.85 18.16 9.94
N SER A 104 2.77 17.28 9.54
CA SER A 104 3.24 16.17 10.38
C SER A 104 4.73 16.29 10.74
N GLY A 105 5.42 17.33 10.29
CA GLY A 105 6.84 17.58 10.62
C GLY A 105 7.80 16.50 10.09
N LEU A 106 7.44 15.81 9.02
CA LEU A 106 8.31 14.81 8.39
C LEU A 106 9.45 15.50 7.64
N VAL A 107 10.57 14.81 7.51
CA VAL A 107 11.73 15.27 6.74
C VAL A 107 11.91 14.37 5.53
N VAL A 108 12.10 14.93 4.34
CA VAL A 108 12.22 14.15 3.10
C VAL A 108 13.50 14.51 2.37
N SER A 109 14.27 13.49 1.96
CA SER A 109 15.38 13.61 1.02
C SER A 109 15.01 12.91 -0.28
N TYR A 110 15.15 13.60 -1.40
CA TYR A 110 14.92 13.06 -2.74
C TYR A 110 16.26 12.74 -3.38
N ILE A 111 16.44 11.48 -3.80
CA ILE A 111 17.68 11.00 -4.43
C ILE A 111 17.39 10.15 -5.66
N ASP A 112 18.32 10.04 -6.57
CA ASP A 112 18.23 9.08 -7.68
C ASP A 112 18.82 7.74 -7.23
N PHE A 113 17.95 6.74 -7.01
CA PHE A 113 18.37 5.40 -6.55
C PHE A 113 19.28 4.65 -7.52
N ASN A 114 19.39 5.11 -8.78
CA ASN A 114 20.22 4.48 -9.79
C ASN A 114 21.64 5.06 -9.83
N SER A 115 21.79 6.33 -9.46
CA SER A 115 23.09 7.04 -9.53
C SER A 115 23.68 7.31 -8.14
N GLU A 116 22.88 7.33 -7.08
CA GLU A 116 23.31 7.65 -5.73
C GLU A 116 23.25 6.44 -4.79
N SER A 117 24.16 6.43 -3.82
CA SER A 117 24.13 5.41 -2.77
C SER A 117 23.17 5.80 -1.66
N ILE A 118 22.06 5.07 -1.51
CA ILE A 118 21.07 5.26 -0.43
C ILE A 118 21.74 5.32 0.94
N SER A 119 22.78 4.50 1.17
CA SER A 119 23.48 4.43 2.46
C SER A 119 24.11 5.75 2.91
N LYS A 120 24.47 6.66 1.97
CA LYS A 120 25.02 7.97 2.29
C LYS A 120 23.96 8.95 2.85
N HIS A 121 22.68 8.69 2.58
CA HIS A 121 21.56 9.53 2.98
C HIS A 121 20.84 9.00 4.22
N ILE A 122 21.23 7.81 4.72
CA ILE A 122 20.63 7.23 5.92
C ILE A 122 21.11 7.98 7.16
N THR A 123 20.16 8.38 7.99
CA THR A 123 20.40 8.99 9.30
C THR A 123 19.75 8.15 10.39
N LYS A 124 20.00 8.45 11.68
CA LYS A 124 19.31 7.81 12.82
C LYS A 124 17.79 8.01 12.79
N LYS A 125 17.34 9.07 12.11
CA LYS A 125 15.91 9.41 11.97
C LYS A 125 15.26 8.80 10.72
N THR A 126 16.02 8.16 9.83
CA THR A 126 15.45 7.52 8.63
C THR A 126 14.59 6.32 9.03
N LYS A 127 13.31 6.36 8.67
CA LYS A 127 12.32 5.34 9.02
C LYS A 127 11.64 4.73 7.81
N LEU A 128 11.68 5.41 6.65
CA LEU A 128 11.00 4.97 5.44
C LEU A 128 11.88 5.23 4.21
N ILE A 129 11.89 4.26 3.30
CA ILE A 129 12.35 4.46 1.91
C ILE A 129 11.13 4.32 1.01
N TRP A 130 10.81 5.39 0.28
CA TRP A 130 9.71 5.46 -0.67
C TRP A 130 10.22 5.24 -2.08
N ILE A 131 9.74 4.19 -2.73
CA ILE A 131 10.15 3.75 -4.06
C ILE A 131 8.95 3.85 -5.00
N GLU A 132 9.18 4.31 -6.21
CA GLU A 132 8.25 4.16 -7.33
C GLU A 132 9.05 3.61 -8.51
N THR A 133 8.61 2.48 -9.07
CA THR A 133 9.34 1.87 -10.19
C THR A 133 8.45 0.95 -11.02
N PRO A 134 8.32 1.19 -12.34
CA PRO A 134 8.82 2.36 -13.08
C PRO A 134 8.26 3.67 -12.54
N THR A 135 9.04 4.75 -12.60
CA THR A 135 8.64 6.07 -12.11
C THR A 135 7.66 6.78 -13.05
N ASN A 136 6.95 7.79 -12.54
CA ASN A 136 6.12 8.69 -13.34
C ASN A 136 6.63 10.14 -13.18
N PRO A 137 7.10 10.86 -14.23
CA PRO A 137 6.86 10.52 -15.64
C PRO A 137 8.03 9.85 -16.40
N LEU A 138 9.24 9.74 -15.82
CA LEU A 138 10.44 9.39 -16.59
C LEU A 138 10.63 7.87 -16.80
N LEU A 139 9.76 7.03 -16.24
CA LEU A 139 9.81 5.57 -16.39
C LEU A 139 11.13 4.93 -15.96
N LYS A 140 11.82 5.54 -14.99
CA LYS A 140 13.05 4.98 -14.44
C LYS A 140 12.75 3.66 -13.70
N VAL A 141 13.59 2.66 -13.95
CA VAL A 141 13.52 1.36 -13.27
C VAL A 141 14.68 1.25 -12.28
N THR A 142 14.42 0.75 -11.07
CA THR A 142 15.44 0.59 -10.04
C THR A 142 15.44 -0.83 -9.44
N ASP A 143 16.58 -1.24 -8.90
CA ASP A 143 16.78 -2.56 -8.30
C ASP A 143 16.16 -2.63 -6.90
N LEU A 144 14.94 -3.17 -6.81
CA LEU A 144 14.21 -3.36 -5.55
C LEU A 144 14.97 -4.23 -4.55
N LYS A 145 15.67 -5.28 -5.02
CA LYS A 145 16.41 -6.19 -4.14
C LYS A 145 17.58 -5.49 -3.46
N LYS A 146 18.30 -4.65 -4.20
CA LYS A 146 19.39 -3.83 -3.67
C LYS A 146 18.88 -2.88 -2.59
N ILE A 147 17.76 -2.20 -2.85
CA ILE A 147 17.16 -1.24 -1.91
C ILE A 147 16.66 -1.98 -0.66
N ALA A 148 15.93 -3.08 -0.82
CA ALA A 148 15.42 -3.89 0.29
C ALA A 148 16.54 -4.39 1.21
N ASN A 149 17.68 -4.83 0.63
CA ASN A 149 18.84 -5.27 1.41
C ASN A 149 19.45 -4.14 2.26
N VAL A 150 19.56 -2.93 1.69
CA VAL A 150 20.05 -1.74 2.43
C VAL A 150 19.06 -1.37 3.54
N ALA A 151 17.78 -1.33 3.26
CA ALA A 151 16.74 -1.01 4.22
C ALA A 151 16.69 -2.01 5.38
N LYS A 152 16.70 -3.31 5.08
CA LYS A 152 16.70 -4.39 6.07
C LYS A 152 17.90 -4.30 7.02
N LYS A 153 19.10 -4.07 6.48
CA LYS A 153 20.34 -3.92 7.29
C LYS A 153 20.23 -2.76 8.28
N ASN A 154 19.50 -1.71 7.92
CA ASN A 154 19.33 -0.51 8.73
C ASN A 154 17.99 -0.46 9.50
N LYS A 155 17.16 -1.52 9.42
CA LYS A 155 15.83 -1.60 10.05
C LYS A 155 14.90 -0.47 9.61
N ILE A 156 14.95 -0.09 8.35
CA ILE A 156 14.14 0.95 7.72
C ILE A 156 13.01 0.28 6.95
N LEU A 157 11.78 0.79 7.12
CA LEU A 157 10.61 0.33 6.39
C LEU A 157 10.72 0.72 4.90
N THR A 158 10.23 -0.13 4.03
CA THR A 158 10.19 0.13 2.58
C THR A 158 8.77 0.11 2.05
N VAL A 159 8.45 1.05 1.18
CA VAL A 159 7.22 1.03 0.39
C VAL A 159 7.55 1.19 -1.09
N CYS A 160 6.89 0.40 -1.92
CA CYS A 160 7.00 0.51 -3.37
C CYS A 160 5.62 0.82 -3.96
N ASP A 161 5.51 1.93 -4.66
CA ASP A 161 4.38 2.18 -5.54
C ASP A 161 4.56 1.33 -6.81
N ASN A 162 3.76 0.29 -6.92
CA ASN A 162 3.79 -0.70 -8.00
C ASN A 162 2.72 -0.45 -9.07
N THR A 163 2.16 0.76 -9.08
CA THR A 163 1.02 1.10 -9.95
C THR A 163 1.32 0.87 -11.42
N PHE A 164 2.51 1.27 -11.91
CA PHE A 164 2.88 1.14 -13.33
C PHE A 164 3.30 -0.27 -13.71
N ALA A 165 4.11 -0.94 -12.90
CA ALA A 165 4.52 -2.32 -13.19
C ALA A 165 3.36 -3.30 -13.07
N THR A 166 2.46 -3.12 -12.10
CA THR A 166 1.41 -4.04 -11.71
C THR A 166 1.93 -5.38 -11.17
N PRO A 167 1.10 -6.19 -10.51
CA PRO A 167 1.48 -7.53 -10.06
C PRO A 167 1.84 -8.50 -11.20
N HIS A 168 1.48 -8.15 -12.42
CA HIS A 168 1.82 -8.96 -13.60
C HIS A 168 3.32 -8.90 -13.91
N ASN A 169 3.89 -7.70 -13.94
CA ASN A 169 5.29 -7.50 -14.30
C ASN A 169 6.24 -7.54 -13.10
N GLN A 170 5.77 -7.16 -11.91
CA GLN A 170 6.62 -7.01 -10.72
C GLN A 170 5.80 -7.25 -9.44
N ARG A 171 6.38 -7.99 -8.50
CA ARG A 171 5.85 -8.20 -7.14
C ARG A 171 6.87 -7.78 -6.10
N PRO A 172 6.83 -6.54 -5.63
CA PRO A 172 7.86 -5.98 -4.74
C PRO A 172 8.09 -6.78 -3.45
N LEU A 173 7.07 -7.42 -2.89
CA LEU A 173 7.21 -8.27 -1.70
C LEU A 173 8.21 -9.42 -1.91
N GLU A 174 8.30 -9.98 -3.11
CA GLU A 174 9.23 -11.07 -3.44
C GLU A 174 10.70 -10.60 -3.43
N PHE A 175 10.93 -9.30 -3.60
CA PHE A 175 12.25 -8.69 -3.50
C PHE A 175 12.61 -8.23 -2.08
N GLY A 176 11.67 -8.37 -1.12
CA GLY A 176 11.89 -8.02 0.28
C GLY A 176 11.43 -6.60 0.65
N ILE A 177 10.61 -5.97 -0.17
CA ILE A 177 9.89 -4.75 0.16
C ILE A 177 8.80 -5.07 1.19
N ASP A 178 8.53 -4.17 2.14
CA ASP A 178 7.59 -4.41 3.24
C ASP A 178 6.15 -4.11 2.86
N ILE A 179 5.93 -3.03 2.09
CA ILE A 179 4.60 -2.55 1.69
C ILE A 179 4.58 -2.31 0.18
N VAL A 180 3.53 -2.77 -0.46
CA VAL A 180 3.21 -2.40 -1.85
C VAL A 180 2.03 -1.44 -1.83
N ASN A 181 2.18 -0.31 -2.50
CA ASN A 181 1.11 0.66 -2.75
C ASN A 181 0.61 0.53 -4.19
N HIS A 182 -0.69 0.70 -4.38
CA HIS A 182 -1.31 0.83 -5.69
C HIS A 182 -2.32 1.97 -5.73
N SER A 183 -2.27 2.74 -6.79
CA SER A 183 -3.47 3.39 -7.32
C SER A 183 -4.22 2.36 -8.17
N THR A 184 -5.22 1.69 -7.58
CA THR A 184 -6.03 0.70 -8.31
C THR A 184 -6.85 1.35 -9.44
N THR A 185 -6.97 2.66 -9.42
CA THR A 185 -7.53 3.53 -10.48
C THR A 185 -6.97 3.22 -11.87
N LYS A 186 -5.70 2.78 -11.96
CA LYS A 186 -4.95 2.64 -13.22
C LYS A 186 -5.14 1.25 -13.81
N TYR A 187 -4.08 0.47 -13.97
CA TYR A 187 -4.12 -0.79 -14.69
C TYR A 187 -4.88 -1.90 -13.97
N ILE A 188 -4.94 -1.90 -12.63
CA ILE A 188 -5.70 -2.91 -11.88
C ILE A 188 -7.18 -2.80 -12.21
N ASN A 189 -7.76 -1.61 -12.21
CA ASN A 189 -9.14 -1.38 -12.66
C ASN A 189 -9.26 -1.48 -14.18
N GLY A 190 -8.37 -0.81 -14.92
CA GLY A 190 -8.15 -0.96 -16.36
C GLY A 190 -9.17 -0.28 -17.28
N HIS A 191 -10.25 0.33 -16.76
CA HIS A 191 -11.38 0.82 -17.57
C HIS A 191 -11.63 2.33 -17.42
N SER A 192 -10.81 3.07 -16.69
CA SER A 192 -10.93 4.53 -16.47
C SER A 192 -12.27 4.96 -15.83
N ASP A 193 -12.91 4.10 -15.06
CA ASP A 193 -14.27 4.27 -14.51
C ASP A 193 -14.32 4.13 -12.98
N VAL A 194 -13.19 3.87 -12.31
CA VAL A 194 -13.10 3.73 -10.85
C VAL A 194 -11.88 4.50 -10.32
N ILE A 195 -12.02 5.13 -9.17
CA ILE A 195 -10.92 5.63 -8.36
C ILE A 195 -10.78 4.73 -7.14
N GLY A 196 -9.56 4.26 -6.87
CA GLY A 196 -9.28 3.42 -5.72
C GLY A 196 -7.80 3.33 -5.40
N GLY A 197 -7.51 2.80 -4.23
CA GLY A 197 -6.14 2.54 -3.78
C GLY A 197 -6.04 1.25 -2.98
N ALA A 198 -4.84 0.75 -2.82
CA ALA A 198 -4.58 -0.41 -1.98
C ALA A 198 -3.19 -0.38 -1.37
N LEU A 199 -3.07 -0.96 -0.18
CA LEU A 199 -1.81 -1.36 0.43
C LEU A 199 -1.81 -2.88 0.57
N ILE A 200 -0.70 -3.50 0.19
CA ILE A 200 -0.50 -4.94 0.36
C ILE A 200 0.77 -5.16 1.19
N VAL A 201 0.69 -6.07 2.16
CA VAL A 201 1.79 -6.40 3.05
C VAL A 201 2.03 -7.90 3.12
N GLY A 202 3.28 -8.28 3.36
CA GLY A 202 3.66 -9.66 3.60
C GLY A 202 3.24 -10.15 5.00
N ASN A 203 3.80 -11.29 5.43
CA ASN A 203 3.46 -11.91 6.71
C ASN A 203 4.16 -11.21 7.91
N ASN A 204 3.92 -9.90 8.05
CA ASN A 204 4.36 -9.10 9.19
C ASN A 204 3.15 -8.65 10.02
N LYS A 205 2.78 -9.42 11.03
CA LYS A 205 1.60 -9.19 11.87
C LYS A 205 1.63 -7.82 12.58
N SER A 206 2.81 -7.37 13.00
CA SER A 206 2.95 -6.05 13.63
C SER A 206 2.64 -4.92 12.66
N LEU A 207 3.13 -5.01 11.43
CA LEU A 207 2.86 -4.03 10.38
C LEU A 207 1.38 -4.06 9.96
N GLN A 208 0.82 -5.26 9.79
CA GLN A 208 -0.60 -5.43 9.49
C GLN A 208 -1.49 -4.73 10.52
N LYS A 209 -1.20 -4.91 11.82
CA LYS A 209 -1.96 -4.27 12.91
C LYS A 209 -1.82 -2.75 12.92
N LYS A 210 -0.71 -2.19 12.43
CA LYS A 210 -0.50 -0.74 12.40
C LYS A 210 -1.25 -0.07 11.24
N ILE A 211 -1.47 -0.79 10.14
CA ILE A 211 -2.19 -0.28 8.97
C ILE A 211 -3.70 -0.48 9.12
N SER A 212 -4.14 -1.50 9.85
CA SER A 212 -5.53 -1.78 10.17
C SER A 212 -6.11 -0.73 11.12
#